data_d4b7135b6d5ff067012ab15223292b20
#
_entry.id   d4b7135b6d5ff067012ab15223292b20
#
_cell.length_a   1.000
_cell.length_b   1.000
_cell.length_c   1.000
_cell.angle_alpha   90.00
_cell.angle_beta   90.00
_cell.angle_gamma   90.00
#
_symmetry.space_group_name_H-M   'P 1'
#
loop_
_entity.id
_entity.type
_entity.pdbx_description
1 polymer ?
#
loop_
_entity_poly.entity_id
_entity_poly.type
_entity_poly.pdbx_seq_one_letter_code
_entity_poly.pdbx_strand_id
1 'polypeptide(L)'
;MYVILDKDSRVKTKILNAIVEDPEIVLLLKEKYVDEEIWKFCIERDPTLFHKMKHPSESICMFACSVDGSNLKHIKNKFKHILITDVMCFTAVKSNPKAILYVPKAMLNEDLKEMAFDGDPSLMAFFDTVRPEYVARLLVEKPYAVRYVTNLNEDIICEAIKESPSICPYLNHMTPRMLEVLHQYHPAFYNLYKNNDDAINE
;
A
#
# COMPACT_ATOMS: atom_id res chain seq x y z
N MET A 1 -33.78 38.59 6.67
CA MET A 1 -32.49 38.83 7.36
C MET A 1 -31.41 38.52 6.36
N TYR A 2 -30.83 39.51 5.68
CA TYR A 2 -29.75 39.31 4.74
C TYR A 2 -28.46 39.08 5.52
N VAL A 3 -27.92 37.84 5.49
CA VAL A 3 -26.58 37.57 5.98
C VAL A 3 -25.60 38.32 5.08
N ILE A 4 -25.00 39.40 5.56
CA ILE A 4 -23.89 40.07 4.92
C ILE A 4 -22.70 39.13 4.99
N LEU A 5 -22.54 38.29 3.96
CA LEU A 5 -21.32 37.49 3.81
C LEU A 5 -20.17 38.50 3.61
N ASP A 6 -19.15 38.38 4.46
CA ASP A 6 -17.94 39.17 4.38
C ASP A 6 -17.35 39.07 2.96
N LYS A 7 -16.70 40.15 2.51
CA LYS A 7 -16.13 40.24 1.13
C LYS A 7 -15.15 39.09 0.87
N ASP A 8 -14.41 38.68 1.89
CA ASP A 8 -13.48 37.53 1.84
C ASP A 8 -14.21 36.19 1.70
N SER A 9 -15.35 35.98 2.34
CA SER A 9 -16.19 34.80 2.19
C SER A 9 -16.73 34.63 0.77
N ARG A 10 -17.14 35.72 0.10
CA ARG A 10 -17.60 35.66 -1.29
C ARG A 10 -16.48 35.33 -2.26
N VAL A 11 -15.26 35.84 -2.02
CA VAL A 11 -14.09 35.53 -2.83
C VAL A 11 -13.70 34.07 -2.68
N LYS A 12 -13.66 33.55 -1.42
CA LYS A 12 -13.36 32.14 -1.13
C LYS A 12 -14.37 31.21 -1.82
N THR A 13 -15.66 31.51 -1.78
CA THR A 13 -16.71 30.72 -2.46
C THR A 13 -16.51 30.68 -3.98
N LYS A 14 -16.15 31.81 -4.61
CA LYS A 14 -15.85 31.85 -6.06
C LYS A 14 -14.62 31.02 -6.41
N ILE A 15 -13.58 31.09 -5.60
CA ILE A 15 -12.36 30.30 -5.76
C ILE A 15 -12.70 28.79 -5.66
N LEU A 16 -13.43 28.39 -4.63
CA LEU A 16 -13.84 26.99 -4.45
C LEU A 16 -14.69 26.48 -5.62
N ASN A 17 -15.63 27.29 -6.12
CA ASN A 17 -16.42 26.92 -7.30
C ASN A 17 -15.55 26.75 -8.55
N ALA A 18 -14.58 27.63 -8.76
CA ALA A 18 -13.65 27.51 -9.88
C ALA A 18 -12.75 26.25 -9.76
N ILE A 19 -12.28 25.93 -8.54
CA ILE A 19 -11.49 24.72 -8.26
C ILE A 19 -12.31 23.43 -8.43
N VAL A 20 -13.63 23.48 -8.23
CA VAL A 20 -14.52 22.33 -8.52
C VAL A 20 -14.46 21.97 -10.00
N GLU A 21 -14.43 22.96 -10.88
CA GLU A 21 -14.36 22.78 -12.33
C GLU A 21 -12.93 22.41 -12.79
N ASP A 22 -11.91 23.08 -12.22
CA ASP A 22 -10.50 22.84 -12.53
C ASP A 22 -9.60 23.09 -11.31
N PRO A 23 -9.13 22.02 -10.62
CA PRO A 23 -8.27 22.13 -9.45
C PRO A 23 -6.92 22.83 -9.74
N GLU A 24 -6.42 22.80 -10.98
CA GLU A 24 -5.15 23.45 -11.35
C GLU A 24 -5.21 24.99 -11.27
N ILE A 25 -6.39 25.57 -11.23
CA ILE A 25 -6.58 27.01 -11.04
C ILE A 25 -5.85 27.53 -9.79
N VAL A 26 -5.70 26.68 -8.75
CA VAL A 26 -4.95 27.02 -7.54
C VAL A 26 -3.54 27.54 -7.84
N LEU A 27 -2.90 27.02 -8.89
CA LEU A 27 -1.54 27.38 -9.30
C LEU A 27 -1.46 28.81 -9.90
N LEU A 28 -2.58 29.34 -10.36
CA LEU A 28 -2.69 30.67 -10.96
C LEU A 28 -3.09 31.75 -9.95
N LEU A 29 -3.53 31.33 -8.76
CA LEU A 29 -3.98 32.24 -7.72
C LEU A 29 -2.80 32.89 -6.99
N LYS A 30 -3.00 34.14 -6.55
CA LYS A 30 -2.05 34.80 -5.65
C LYS A 30 -2.04 34.11 -4.26
N GLU A 31 -0.88 33.94 -3.67
CA GLU A 31 -0.69 33.25 -2.38
C GLU A 31 -1.65 33.74 -1.28
N LYS A 32 -1.95 35.05 -1.24
CA LYS A 32 -2.87 35.62 -0.25
C LYS A 32 -4.31 35.10 -0.30
N TYR A 33 -4.68 34.39 -1.37
CA TYR A 33 -6.01 33.81 -1.56
C TYR A 33 -6.03 32.32 -1.40
N VAL A 34 -4.87 31.69 -1.13
CA VAL A 34 -4.69 30.24 -1.06
C VAL A 34 -4.22 29.86 0.34
N ASP A 35 -5.16 29.41 1.16
CA ASP A 35 -4.89 28.89 2.49
C ASP A 35 -4.75 27.34 2.47
N GLU A 36 -4.45 26.74 3.62
CA GLU A 36 -4.34 25.29 3.78
C GLU A 36 -5.63 24.54 3.39
N GLU A 37 -6.80 25.12 3.68
CA GLU A 37 -8.07 24.48 3.36
C GLU A 37 -8.28 24.39 1.84
N ILE A 38 -7.94 25.46 1.12
CA ILE A 38 -7.99 25.47 -0.34
C ILE A 38 -7.02 24.44 -0.92
N TRP A 39 -5.79 24.33 -0.39
CA TRP A 39 -4.85 23.30 -0.83
C TRP A 39 -5.35 21.90 -0.54
N LYS A 40 -5.89 21.63 0.64
CA LYS A 40 -6.49 20.32 0.99
C LYS A 40 -7.63 19.98 0.03
N PHE A 41 -8.49 20.94 -0.26
CA PHE A 41 -9.59 20.76 -1.21
C PHE A 41 -9.11 20.43 -2.64
N CYS A 42 -8.02 21.06 -3.09
CA CYS A 42 -7.40 20.75 -4.39
C CYS A 42 -6.76 19.37 -4.41
N ILE A 43 -5.98 19.02 -3.37
CA ILE A 43 -5.28 17.72 -3.27
C ILE A 43 -6.27 16.55 -3.18
N GLU A 44 -7.43 16.75 -2.55
CA GLU A 44 -8.48 15.73 -2.49
C GLU A 44 -9.05 15.40 -3.87
N ARG A 45 -9.12 16.39 -4.78
CA ARG A 45 -9.60 16.22 -6.15
C ARG A 45 -8.54 15.75 -7.12
N ASP A 46 -7.35 16.32 -6.98
CA ASP A 46 -6.17 15.97 -7.77
C ASP A 46 -4.94 15.84 -6.86
N PRO A 47 -4.64 14.63 -6.36
CA PRO A 47 -3.48 14.39 -5.49
C PRO A 47 -2.15 14.81 -6.14
N THR A 48 -2.08 14.88 -7.46
CA THR A 48 -0.85 15.26 -8.16
C THR A 48 -0.46 16.72 -7.94
N LEU A 49 -1.42 17.56 -7.53
CA LEU A 49 -1.14 18.98 -7.22
C LEU A 49 -0.22 19.17 -6.03
N PHE A 50 -0.16 18.18 -5.11
CA PHE A 50 0.74 18.26 -3.96
C PHE A 50 2.20 18.47 -4.38
N HIS A 51 2.67 17.77 -5.41
CA HIS A 51 4.06 17.90 -5.84
C HIS A 51 4.37 19.27 -6.48
N LYS A 52 3.36 20.05 -6.89
CA LYS A 52 3.51 21.39 -7.45
C LYS A 52 3.66 22.48 -6.39
N MET A 53 3.34 22.18 -5.12
CA MET A 53 3.55 23.09 -3.99
C MET A 53 5.03 23.44 -3.81
N LYS A 54 5.28 24.67 -3.28
CA LYS A 54 6.63 25.13 -2.97
C LYS A 54 7.03 24.83 -1.53
N HIS A 55 6.16 25.17 -0.58
CA HIS A 55 6.40 25.10 0.84
C HIS A 55 5.17 24.54 1.58
N PRO A 56 4.88 23.22 1.47
CA PRO A 56 3.78 22.62 2.22
C PRO A 56 4.11 22.62 3.71
N SER A 57 3.07 22.79 4.55
CA SER A 57 3.17 22.54 5.98
C SER A 57 3.17 21.04 6.28
N GLU A 58 3.56 20.65 7.49
CA GLU A 58 3.46 19.25 7.96
C GLU A 58 2.02 18.75 7.90
N SER A 59 1.04 19.59 8.25
CA SER A 59 -0.40 19.27 8.16
C SER A 59 -0.83 18.91 6.73
N ILE A 60 -0.39 19.69 5.74
CA ILE A 60 -0.68 19.39 4.32
C ILE A 60 0.03 18.12 3.87
N CYS A 61 1.28 17.90 4.29
CA CYS A 61 2.02 16.68 3.96
C CYS A 61 1.31 15.43 4.51
N MET A 62 0.86 15.47 5.76
CA MET A 62 0.08 14.40 6.37
C MET A 62 -1.23 14.16 5.62
N PHE A 63 -1.96 15.21 5.30
CA PHE A 63 -3.20 15.12 4.52
C PHE A 63 -2.95 14.52 3.13
N ALA A 64 -1.93 14.99 2.41
CA ALA A 64 -1.57 14.47 1.09
C ALA A 64 -1.23 12.97 1.13
N CYS A 65 -0.53 12.50 2.18
CA CYS A 65 -0.28 11.07 2.39
C CYS A 65 -1.55 10.28 2.69
N SER A 66 -2.55 10.88 3.34
CA SER A 66 -3.84 10.21 3.60
C SER A 66 -4.69 10.06 2.35
N VAL A 67 -4.60 11.00 1.42
CA VAL A 67 -5.31 10.97 0.13
C VAL A 67 -4.64 10.00 -0.84
N ASP A 68 -3.32 10.12 -1.01
CA ASP A 68 -2.50 9.18 -1.77
C ASP A 68 -1.13 9.02 -1.12
N GLY A 69 -0.86 7.82 -0.60
CA GLY A 69 0.39 7.48 0.06
C GLY A 69 1.63 7.65 -0.83
N SER A 70 1.49 7.65 -2.16
CA SER A 70 2.61 7.89 -3.09
C SER A 70 3.23 9.28 -2.90
N ASN A 71 2.51 10.22 -2.27
CA ASN A 71 3.00 11.55 -1.91
C ASN A 71 4.18 11.52 -0.93
N LEU A 72 4.37 10.43 -0.18
CA LEU A 72 5.55 10.24 0.69
C LEU A 72 6.87 10.33 -0.12
N LYS A 73 6.86 9.89 -1.38
CA LYS A 73 7.99 10.06 -2.31
C LYS A 73 8.36 11.54 -2.49
N HIS A 74 7.36 12.40 -2.65
CA HIS A 74 7.59 13.84 -2.87
C HIS A 74 8.08 14.51 -1.60
N ILE A 75 7.58 14.12 -0.42
CA ILE A 75 8.07 14.61 0.88
C ILE A 75 9.54 14.25 1.03
N LYS A 76 9.91 12.98 0.84
CA LYS A 76 11.29 12.49 0.95
C LYS A 76 12.26 13.20 0.01
N ASN A 77 11.86 13.41 -1.23
CA ASN A 77 12.78 13.88 -2.28
C ASN A 77 12.80 15.40 -2.44
N LYS A 78 11.66 16.07 -2.29
CA LYS A 78 11.50 17.50 -2.57
C LYS A 78 11.39 18.35 -1.32
N PHE A 79 10.62 17.93 -0.32
CA PHE A 79 10.29 18.73 0.84
C PHE A 79 11.18 18.39 2.06
N LYS A 80 12.50 18.46 1.88
CA LYS A 80 13.51 18.05 2.87
C LYS A 80 13.45 18.82 4.21
N HIS A 81 12.71 19.91 4.27
CA HIS A 81 12.47 20.67 5.51
C HIS A 81 11.37 20.02 6.37
N ILE A 82 10.60 19.09 5.81
CA ILE A 82 9.57 18.33 6.53
C ILE A 82 10.21 17.09 7.13
N LEU A 83 10.03 16.91 8.43
CA LEU A 83 10.41 15.68 9.13
C LEU A 83 9.37 14.60 8.82
N ILE A 84 9.81 13.50 8.22
CA ILE A 84 8.95 12.32 8.05
C ILE A 84 8.80 11.65 9.43
N THR A 85 7.57 11.40 9.85
CA THR A 85 7.24 10.76 11.13
C THR A 85 6.70 9.35 10.91
N ASP A 86 6.72 8.51 11.96
CA ASP A 86 6.13 7.15 11.90
C ASP A 86 4.64 7.20 11.55
N VAL A 87 3.90 8.18 12.08
CA VAL A 87 2.48 8.38 11.76
C VAL A 87 2.28 8.71 10.28
N MET A 88 3.17 9.53 9.70
CA MET A 88 3.13 9.86 8.28
C MET A 88 3.42 8.62 7.42
N CYS A 89 4.41 7.81 7.79
CA CYS A 89 4.73 6.55 7.11
C CYS A 89 3.55 5.58 7.18
N PHE A 90 2.98 5.38 8.37
CA PHE A 90 1.82 4.53 8.56
C PHE A 90 0.61 4.98 7.71
N THR A 91 0.30 6.28 7.75
CA THR A 91 -0.80 6.86 6.97
C THR A 91 -0.58 6.67 5.47
N ALA A 92 0.64 6.89 4.99
CA ALA A 92 0.99 6.73 3.58
C ALA A 92 0.86 5.26 3.14
N VAL A 93 1.42 4.31 3.89
CA VAL A 93 1.37 2.87 3.54
C VAL A 93 -0.07 2.34 3.61
N LYS A 94 -0.86 2.80 4.58
CA LYS A 94 -2.28 2.45 4.69
C LYS A 94 -3.09 2.93 3.49
N SER A 95 -2.80 4.14 2.98
CA SER A 95 -3.47 4.70 1.80
C SER A 95 -2.99 4.05 0.50
N ASN A 96 -1.68 3.78 0.39
CA ASN A 96 -1.07 3.15 -0.77
C ASN A 96 0.09 2.25 -0.33
N PRO A 97 -0.05 0.91 -0.40
CA PRO A 97 0.97 -0.03 0.03
C PRO A 97 2.35 0.22 -0.57
N LYS A 98 2.44 0.70 -1.81
CA LYS A 98 3.70 1.01 -2.50
C LYS A 98 4.46 2.18 -1.86
N ALA A 99 3.82 2.95 -0.98
CA ALA A 99 4.49 4.00 -0.22
C ALA A 99 5.62 3.45 0.68
N ILE A 100 5.57 2.16 1.05
CA ILE A 100 6.61 1.52 1.85
C ILE A 100 8.00 1.64 1.23
N LEU A 101 8.09 1.69 -0.10
CA LEU A 101 9.36 1.86 -0.83
C LEU A 101 10.02 3.23 -0.59
N TYR A 102 9.28 4.18 -0.07
CA TYR A 102 9.75 5.53 0.24
C TYR A 102 9.93 5.79 1.74
N VAL A 103 9.51 4.86 2.59
CA VAL A 103 9.73 4.91 4.04
C VAL A 103 11.23 4.96 4.34
N PRO A 104 11.70 5.84 5.24
CA PRO A 104 13.08 5.83 5.70
C PRO A 104 13.42 4.49 6.37
N LYS A 105 14.62 3.95 6.11
CA LYS A 105 15.04 2.65 6.68
C LYS A 105 14.94 2.57 8.20
N ALA A 106 15.20 3.68 8.89
CA ALA A 106 15.12 3.74 10.35
C ALA A 106 13.68 3.63 10.91
N MET A 107 12.66 3.86 10.09
CA MET A 107 11.24 3.79 10.44
C MET A 107 10.57 2.52 9.92
N LEU A 108 11.31 1.73 9.13
CA LEU A 108 10.80 0.49 8.56
C LEU A 108 10.78 -0.59 9.64
N ASN A 109 9.58 -1.01 10.06
CA ASN A 109 9.36 -2.08 11.01
C ASN A 109 8.51 -3.19 10.39
N GLU A 110 8.40 -4.34 11.08
CA GLU A 110 7.70 -5.52 10.56
C GLU A 110 6.19 -5.25 10.38
N ASP A 111 5.56 -4.55 11.31
CA ASP A 111 4.11 -4.27 11.24
C ASP A 111 3.77 -3.41 10.03
N LEU A 112 4.65 -2.44 9.70
CA LEU A 112 4.49 -1.60 8.51
C LEU A 112 4.69 -2.39 7.21
N LYS A 113 5.66 -3.35 7.21
CA LYS A 113 5.86 -4.26 6.08
C LYS A 113 4.64 -5.16 5.87
N GLU A 114 4.14 -5.77 6.94
CA GLU A 114 2.97 -6.65 6.87
C GLU A 114 1.74 -5.92 6.35
N MET A 115 1.48 -4.69 6.82
CA MET A 115 0.40 -3.86 6.30
C MET A 115 0.54 -3.60 4.79
N ALA A 116 1.78 -3.33 4.31
CA ALA A 116 2.03 -3.14 2.89
C ALA A 116 1.79 -4.43 2.10
N PHE A 117 2.24 -5.59 2.59
CA PHE A 117 2.09 -6.89 1.94
C PHE A 117 0.64 -7.38 1.96
N ASP A 118 -0.13 -7.05 3.01
CA ASP A 118 -1.57 -7.28 3.04
C ASP A 118 -2.29 -6.52 1.92
N GLY A 119 -1.82 -5.32 1.59
CA GLY A 119 -2.37 -4.54 0.48
C GLY A 119 -1.85 -4.97 -0.91
N ASP A 120 -0.55 -5.27 -1.01
CA ASP A 120 0.11 -5.69 -2.26
C ASP A 120 1.23 -6.70 -1.97
N PRO A 121 0.96 -8.01 -2.03
CA PRO A 121 1.96 -9.05 -1.77
C PRO A 121 3.19 -9.00 -2.68
N SER A 122 3.09 -8.39 -3.87
CA SER A 122 4.24 -8.27 -4.78
C SER A 122 5.39 -7.44 -4.20
N LEU A 123 5.10 -6.63 -3.19
CA LEU A 123 6.09 -5.82 -2.49
C LEU A 123 7.08 -6.68 -1.69
N MET A 124 6.75 -7.92 -1.32
CA MET A 124 7.68 -8.84 -0.64
C MET A 124 8.96 -9.07 -1.44
N ALA A 125 8.90 -9.01 -2.78
CA ALA A 125 10.08 -9.15 -3.64
C ALA A 125 11.16 -8.06 -3.43
N PHE A 126 10.82 -6.96 -2.76
CA PHE A 126 11.75 -5.86 -2.47
C PHE A 126 12.39 -5.94 -1.08
N PHE A 127 12.07 -6.99 -0.29
CA PHE A 127 12.53 -7.13 1.08
C PHE A 127 13.21 -8.49 1.30
N ASP A 128 14.44 -8.45 1.84
CA ASP A 128 15.23 -9.67 2.06
C ASP A 128 14.71 -10.52 3.22
N THR A 129 14.04 -9.88 4.19
CA THR A 129 13.54 -10.55 5.40
C THR A 129 12.08 -10.20 5.66
N VAL A 130 11.28 -11.24 5.84
CA VAL A 130 9.87 -11.17 6.28
C VAL A 130 9.67 -12.25 7.33
N ARG A 131 8.87 -11.98 8.36
CA ARG A 131 8.61 -12.97 9.43
C ARG A 131 7.99 -14.26 8.85
N PRO A 132 8.56 -15.45 9.14
CA PRO A 132 8.04 -16.73 8.62
C PRO A 132 6.57 -16.97 8.94
N GLU A 133 6.16 -16.65 10.16
CA GLU A 133 4.79 -16.86 10.65
C GLU A 133 3.80 -15.98 9.87
N TYR A 134 4.20 -14.76 9.54
CA TYR A 134 3.40 -13.88 8.70
C TYR A 134 3.28 -14.44 7.28
N VAL A 135 4.40 -14.91 6.70
CA VAL A 135 4.39 -15.49 5.34
C VAL A 135 3.47 -16.69 5.29
N ALA A 136 3.56 -17.63 6.26
CA ALA A 136 2.69 -18.81 6.31
C ALA A 136 1.21 -18.41 6.33
N ARG A 137 0.81 -17.45 7.18
CA ARG A 137 -0.56 -16.93 7.23
C ARG A 137 -0.99 -16.30 5.91
N LEU A 138 -0.14 -15.44 5.34
CA LEU A 138 -0.44 -14.76 4.08
C LEU A 138 -0.65 -15.75 2.92
N LEU A 139 0.14 -16.84 2.89
CA LEU A 139 0.01 -17.88 1.86
C LEU A 139 -1.30 -18.67 1.97
N VAL A 140 -1.88 -18.79 3.16
CA VAL A 140 -3.22 -19.35 3.37
C VAL A 140 -4.30 -18.42 2.80
N GLU A 141 -4.20 -17.12 3.09
CA GLU A 141 -5.18 -16.11 2.67
C GLU A 141 -5.03 -15.75 1.18
N LYS A 142 -3.78 -15.66 0.70
CA LYS A 142 -3.41 -15.26 -0.67
C LYS A 142 -2.37 -16.22 -1.26
N PRO A 143 -2.77 -17.42 -1.69
CA PRO A 143 -1.85 -18.47 -2.14
C PRO A 143 -0.91 -18.04 -3.27
N TYR A 144 -1.37 -17.17 -4.16
CA TYR A 144 -0.56 -16.63 -5.27
C TYR A 144 0.64 -15.80 -4.81
N ALA A 145 0.66 -15.35 -3.55
CA ALA A 145 1.74 -14.56 -2.96
C ALA A 145 3.07 -15.34 -2.89
N VAL A 146 3.02 -16.67 -2.94
CA VAL A 146 4.22 -17.55 -3.00
C VAL A 146 5.23 -17.13 -4.06
N ARG A 147 4.77 -16.54 -5.16
CA ARG A 147 5.60 -16.07 -6.29
C ARG A 147 6.50 -14.88 -5.94
N TYR A 148 6.20 -14.17 -4.86
CA TYR A 148 6.88 -12.94 -4.46
C TYR A 148 7.78 -13.10 -3.24
N VAL A 149 7.77 -14.28 -2.61
CA VAL A 149 8.60 -14.57 -1.43
C VAL A 149 9.98 -15.02 -1.90
N THR A 150 11.02 -14.20 -1.62
CA THR A 150 12.39 -14.47 -2.09
C THR A 150 13.09 -15.58 -1.31
N ASN A 151 12.84 -15.70 0.00
CA ASN A 151 13.46 -16.68 0.90
C ASN A 151 12.44 -17.69 1.43
N LEU A 152 11.65 -18.26 0.53
CA LEU A 152 10.66 -19.25 0.88
C LEU A 152 11.35 -20.59 1.18
N ASN A 153 11.22 -21.08 2.42
CA ASN A 153 11.68 -22.39 2.80
C ASN A 153 10.52 -23.40 2.84
N GLU A 154 10.90 -24.69 2.84
CA GLU A 154 9.94 -25.78 2.83
C GLU A 154 9.04 -25.81 4.08
N ASP A 155 9.57 -25.40 5.24
CA ASP A 155 8.80 -25.40 6.50
C ASP A 155 7.62 -24.44 6.42
N ILE A 156 7.82 -23.23 5.86
CA ILE A 156 6.76 -22.23 5.66
C ILE A 156 5.67 -22.76 4.72
N ILE A 157 6.07 -23.44 3.63
CA ILE A 157 5.13 -24.05 2.69
C ILE A 157 4.34 -25.17 3.39
N CYS A 158 5.02 -26.03 4.14
CA CYS A 158 4.36 -27.11 4.86
C CYS A 158 3.36 -26.57 5.91
N GLU A 159 3.69 -25.49 6.62
CA GLU A 159 2.74 -24.87 7.54
C GLU A 159 1.51 -24.31 6.79
N ALA A 160 1.72 -23.64 5.66
CA ALA A 160 0.61 -23.15 4.86
C ALA A 160 -0.26 -24.31 4.30
N ILE A 161 0.34 -25.43 3.86
CA ILE A 161 -0.39 -26.63 3.39
C ILE A 161 -1.23 -27.26 4.50
N LYS A 162 -0.74 -27.29 5.76
CA LYS A 162 -1.50 -27.83 6.89
C LYS A 162 -2.83 -27.09 7.07
N GLU A 163 -2.81 -25.78 6.94
CA GLU A 163 -4.00 -24.94 7.09
C GLU A 163 -4.89 -24.98 5.83
N SER A 164 -4.29 -24.96 4.63
CA SER A 164 -5.04 -24.95 3.38
C SER A 164 -4.21 -25.50 2.20
N PRO A 165 -4.77 -26.45 1.39
CA PRO A 165 -4.10 -26.97 0.22
C PRO A 165 -4.13 -25.97 -0.97
N SER A 166 -4.77 -24.82 -0.84
CA SER A 166 -4.97 -23.84 -1.92
C SER A 166 -3.67 -23.25 -2.48
N ILE A 167 -2.55 -23.39 -1.77
CA ILE A 167 -1.22 -22.99 -2.24
C ILE A 167 -0.64 -23.92 -3.30
N CYS A 168 -1.01 -25.22 -3.28
CA CYS A 168 -0.38 -26.24 -4.13
C CYS A 168 -0.37 -25.91 -5.63
N PRO A 169 -1.45 -25.36 -6.24
CA PRO A 169 -1.45 -24.99 -7.66
C PRO A 169 -0.48 -23.85 -8.03
N TYR A 170 0.05 -23.13 -7.04
CA TYR A 170 0.99 -22.01 -7.25
C TYR A 170 2.44 -22.39 -7.03
N LEU A 171 2.72 -23.61 -6.56
CA LEU A 171 4.07 -24.14 -6.38
C LEU A 171 4.59 -24.70 -7.71
N ASN A 172 5.88 -24.45 -8.01
CA ASN A 172 6.51 -24.96 -9.21
C ASN A 172 6.73 -26.47 -9.17
N HIS A 173 6.91 -27.01 -7.95
CA HIS A 173 7.07 -28.45 -7.68
C HIS A 173 6.68 -28.77 -6.23
N MET A 174 6.28 -29.97 -6.00
CA MET A 174 5.99 -30.50 -4.66
C MET A 174 7.11 -31.45 -4.24
N THR A 175 7.70 -31.20 -3.06
CA THR A 175 8.68 -32.13 -2.49
C THR A 175 7.98 -33.33 -1.85
N PRO A 176 8.70 -34.47 -1.58
CA PRO A 176 8.12 -35.60 -0.87
C PRO A 176 7.51 -35.21 0.49
N ARG A 177 8.17 -34.31 1.23
CA ARG A 177 7.68 -33.81 2.52
C ARG A 177 6.38 -33.00 2.39
N MET A 178 6.30 -32.12 1.39
CA MET A 178 5.06 -31.38 1.09
C MET A 178 3.91 -32.33 0.73
N LEU A 179 4.20 -33.37 -0.04
CA LEU A 179 3.20 -34.39 -0.39
C LEU A 179 2.74 -35.21 0.82
N GLU A 180 3.65 -35.56 1.74
CA GLU A 180 3.31 -36.22 3.01
C GLU A 180 2.37 -35.33 3.86
N VAL A 181 2.71 -34.06 4.01
CA VAL A 181 1.87 -33.10 4.73
C VAL A 181 0.51 -32.95 4.07
N LEU A 182 0.47 -32.82 2.74
CA LEU A 182 -0.78 -32.74 1.99
C LEU A 182 -1.64 -34.00 2.19
N HIS A 183 -1.04 -35.18 2.12
CA HIS A 183 -1.74 -36.44 2.34
C HIS A 183 -2.28 -36.55 3.78
N GLN A 184 -1.48 -36.15 4.77
CA GLN A 184 -1.86 -36.23 6.18
C GLN A 184 -3.03 -35.29 6.54
N TYR A 185 -3.02 -34.06 6.06
CA TYR A 185 -3.98 -33.02 6.45
C TYR A 185 -5.13 -32.86 5.46
N HIS A 186 -4.90 -33.14 4.17
CA HIS A 186 -5.88 -32.98 3.10
C HIS A 186 -5.92 -34.17 2.14
N PRO A 187 -6.26 -35.40 2.59
CA PRO A 187 -6.16 -36.64 1.79
C PRO A 187 -7.01 -36.63 0.51
N ALA A 188 -8.17 -35.96 0.54
CA ALA A 188 -9.01 -35.84 -0.66
C ALA A 188 -8.34 -35.02 -1.75
N PHE A 189 -7.69 -33.90 -1.39
CA PHE A 189 -6.96 -33.04 -2.31
C PHE A 189 -5.69 -33.72 -2.84
N TYR A 190 -4.97 -34.47 -1.98
CA TYR A 190 -3.82 -35.28 -2.39
C TYR A 190 -4.16 -36.27 -3.49
N ASN A 191 -5.28 -37.00 -3.37
CA ASN A 191 -5.72 -37.96 -4.39
C ASN A 191 -6.04 -37.27 -5.73
N LEU A 192 -6.65 -36.08 -5.70
CA LEU A 192 -6.91 -35.29 -6.92
C LEU A 192 -5.61 -34.80 -7.56
N TYR A 193 -4.66 -34.35 -6.73
CA TYR A 193 -3.36 -33.86 -7.20
C TYR A 193 -2.57 -34.98 -7.89
N LYS A 194 -2.47 -36.16 -7.25
CA LYS A 194 -1.74 -37.32 -7.77
C LYS A 194 -2.34 -37.84 -9.10
N ASN A 195 -3.66 -37.94 -9.20
CA ASN A 195 -4.33 -38.39 -10.44
C ASN A 195 -4.07 -37.40 -11.62
N ASN A 196 -3.90 -36.11 -11.36
CA ASN A 196 -3.58 -35.13 -12.40
C ASN A 196 -2.10 -35.20 -12.83
N ASP A 197 -1.17 -35.47 -11.91
CA ASP A 197 0.26 -35.64 -12.22
C ASP A 197 0.52 -36.90 -13.07
N ASP A 198 -0.16 -37.98 -12.78
CA ASP A 198 -0.08 -39.24 -13.56
C ASP A 198 -0.65 -39.04 -15.00
N ALA A 199 -1.68 -38.22 -15.15
CA ALA A 199 -2.28 -37.91 -16.45
C ALA A 199 -1.48 -36.96 -17.37
N ILE A 200 -0.52 -36.22 -16.79
CA ILE A 200 0.37 -35.29 -17.54
C ILE A 200 1.64 -36.03 -18.01
N ASN A 201 1.99 -37.16 -17.37
CA ASN A 201 3.21 -37.94 -17.66
C ASN A 201 2.94 -39.17 -18.55
N GLU A 202 1.69 -39.40 -18.97
CA GLU A 202 1.29 -40.35 -20.05
C GLU A 202 1.13 -39.61 -21.40
#